data_c2f0e5001f27280198d261f26b2cda15
#
_entry.id   c2f0e5001f27280198d261f26b2cda15
#
_cell.length_a   1.000
_cell.length_b   1.000
_cell.length_c   1.000
_cell.angle_alpha   90.00
_cell.angle_beta   90.00
_cell.angle_gamma   90.00
#
_symmetry.space_group_name_H-M   'P 1'
#
loop_
_entity.id
_entity.type
_entity.pdbx_description
1 polymer ?
#
loop_
_entity_poly.entity_id
_entity_poly.type
_entity_poly.pdbx_seq_one_letter_code
_entity_poly.pdbx_strand_id
1 'polypeptide(L)'
;LVCFSVAQLNAQESNKGQLTGSLESNSIYYVEDTGLDAGSSVNPDDHFGSNNYLKLDYSYGKFSAGIQLEGFLPALQGYDYAVYGNGKRTLLGAKYVSWQDENFGFRAGDIYDQYGSGLVFRSYEDRALGFNNSIEGVQGRYEYKEYVRLSGLYGRPRLYLDYADSYVRGFDASVSLSSLLGLQNMNLNVEGSYVNRYEDLKENADLIDILTTSNLDMFSGRINWDWNDWTVRAEYVSKGKDLPTSVSANMVDGNAILVELGYSHKRFSVLGTFRQLEHMNTMLTLIGEGAGNVLNYLPALTRQYTY
;
A
#
# COMPACT_ATOMS: atom_id res chain seq x y z
N LEU A 1 -14.62 -17.10 -18.34
CA LEU A 1 -14.62 -16.11 -17.24
C LEU A 1 -16.07 -15.71 -16.99
N VAL A 2 -16.63 -16.06 -15.84
CA VAL A 2 -17.97 -15.63 -15.46
C VAL A 2 -17.81 -14.58 -14.36
N CYS A 3 -18.04 -13.30 -14.70
CA CYS A 3 -18.11 -12.22 -13.73
C CYS A 3 -19.54 -12.08 -13.22
N PHE A 4 -19.77 -12.26 -11.92
CA PHE A 4 -21.03 -11.89 -11.29
C PHE A 4 -20.99 -10.43 -10.83
N SER A 5 -21.96 -9.65 -11.26
CA SER A 5 -22.08 -8.24 -10.90
C SER A 5 -22.54 -8.07 -9.44
N VAL A 6 -21.95 -7.08 -8.80
CA VAL A 6 -22.20 -6.65 -7.41
C VAL A 6 -23.63 -6.13 -7.27
N ALA A 7 -24.41 -6.69 -6.34
CA ALA A 7 -25.62 -6.08 -5.84
C ALA A 7 -25.28 -5.11 -4.70
N GLN A 8 -25.45 -3.80 -4.91
CA GLN A 8 -25.41 -2.82 -3.83
C GLN A 8 -26.76 -2.72 -3.15
N LEU A 9 -26.83 -3.07 -1.88
CA LEU A 9 -28.00 -2.84 -1.04
C LEU A 9 -27.83 -1.49 -0.34
N ASN A 10 -28.55 -0.47 -0.81
CA ASN A 10 -28.65 0.82 -0.15
C ASN A 10 -29.92 0.86 0.72
N ALA A 11 -29.75 0.93 2.04
CA ALA A 11 -30.82 1.23 2.95
C ALA A 11 -30.72 2.69 3.41
N GLN A 12 -31.63 3.56 2.95
CA GLN A 12 -31.62 4.97 3.23
C GLN A 12 -32.79 5.38 4.14
N GLU A 13 -32.51 5.68 5.41
CA GLU A 13 -33.30 6.56 6.26
C GLU A 13 -32.36 7.47 7.07
N SER A 14 -32.59 8.78 7.07
CA SER A 14 -31.67 9.85 7.45
C SER A 14 -31.26 9.96 8.95
N ASN A 15 -31.72 9.05 9.80
CA ASN A 15 -31.37 9.01 11.24
C ASN A 15 -30.96 7.61 11.73
N LYS A 16 -30.70 6.67 10.83
CA LYS A 16 -30.20 5.34 11.16
C LYS A 16 -28.89 5.11 10.45
N GLY A 17 -27.98 4.35 11.05
CA GLY A 17 -26.71 4.00 10.42
C GLY A 17 -26.91 3.33 9.05
N GLN A 18 -25.96 3.52 8.15
CA GLN A 18 -25.96 2.92 6.82
C GLN A 18 -25.08 1.67 6.81
N LEU A 19 -25.66 0.53 6.43
CA LEU A 19 -24.91 -0.69 6.16
C LEU A 19 -24.79 -0.88 4.65
N THR A 20 -23.56 -1.08 4.17
CA THR A 20 -23.25 -1.43 2.77
C THR A 20 -22.49 -2.74 2.74
N GLY A 21 -22.67 -3.52 1.68
CA GLY A 21 -21.99 -4.79 1.50
C GLY A 21 -21.68 -5.07 0.05
N SER A 22 -20.59 -5.80 -0.19
CA SER A 22 -20.23 -6.31 -1.51
C SER A 22 -19.72 -7.74 -1.41
N LEU A 23 -20.07 -8.54 -2.40
CA LEU A 23 -19.53 -9.88 -2.60
C LEU A 23 -18.88 -9.93 -3.97
N GLU A 24 -17.60 -10.34 -3.99
CA GLU A 24 -16.84 -10.59 -5.21
C GLU A 24 -16.38 -12.04 -5.21
N SER A 25 -16.54 -12.72 -6.34
CA SER A 25 -16.09 -14.10 -6.51
C SER A 25 -15.45 -14.24 -7.88
N ASN A 26 -14.16 -14.60 -7.89
CA ASN A 26 -13.41 -14.91 -9.10
C ASN A 26 -13.13 -16.41 -9.10
N SER A 27 -13.63 -17.12 -10.12
CA SER A 27 -13.52 -18.58 -10.20
C SER A 27 -13.00 -19.00 -11.57
N ILE A 28 -12.12 -19.99 -11.60
CA ILE A 28 -11.55 -20.57 -12.81
C ILE A 28 -11.66 -22.09 -12.74
N TYR A 29 -12.07 -22.70 -13.84
CA TYR A 29 -11.95 -24.13 -14.05
C TYR A 29 -10.76 -24.37 -15.01
N TYR A 30 -9.78 -25.12 -14.55
CA TYR A 30 -8.59 -25.45 -15.32
C TYR A 30 -8.82 -26.73 -16.12
N VAL A 31 -8.54 -26.66 -17.41
CA VAL A 31 -8.62 -27.80 -18.33
C VAL A 31 -7.20 -28.24 -18.65
N GLU A 32 -6.93 -29.54 -18.57
CA GLU A 32 -5.65 -30.09 -18.95
C GLU A 32 -5.33 -29.81 -20.42
N ASP A 33 -4.16 -29.29 -20.68
CA ASP A 33 -3.63 -29.11 -22.04
C ASP A 33 -2.36 -29.96 -22.18
N THR A 34 -2.52 -31.18 -22.67
CA THR A 34 -1.42 -32.13 -22.87
C THR A 34 -0.37 -31.63 -23.85
N GLY A 35 -0.68 -30.64 -24.68
CA GLY A 35 0.27 -30.00 -25.62
C GLY A 35 1.19 -29.00 -24.94
N LEU A 36 0.78 -28.41 -23.81
CA LEU A 36 1.58 -27.47 -23.02
C LEU A 36 2.26 -28.14 -21.84
N ASP A 37 1.79 -29.31 -21.43
CA ASP A 37 2.34 -30.07 -20.30
C ASP A 37 3.57 -30.86 -20.73
N ALA A 38 4.72 -30.20 -20.72
CA ALA A 38 6.02 -30.80 -20.93
C ALA A 38 6.58 -31.50 -19.66
N GLY A 39 5.72 -32.05 -18.81
CA GLY A 39 6.12 -32.78 -17.59
C GLY A 39 6.41 -31.86 -16.39
N SER A 40 6.00 -30.61 -16.41
CA SER A 40 6.00 -29.71 -15.26
C SER A 40 4.56 -29.48 -14.79
N SER A 41 4.38 -29.44 -13.47
CA SER A 41 3.11 -29.23 -12.76
C SER A 41 2.44 -27.89 -13.07
N VAL A 42 2.12 -27.63 -14.33
CA VAL A 42 1.39 -26.44 -14.76
C VAL A 42 -0.10 -26.57 -14.45
N ASN A 43 -0.58 -27.83 -14.34
CA ASN A 43 -1.95 -28.09 -13.95
C ASN A 43 -2.03 -28.20 -12.42
N PRO A 44 -2.83 -27.38 -11.73
CA PRO A 44 -3.07 -27.57 -10.32
C PRO A 44 -3.77 -28.93 -10.10
N ASP A 45 -3.45 -29.63 -9.00
CA ASP A 45 -4.13 -30.86 -8.59
C ASP A 45 -5.67 -30.66 -8.49
N ASP A 46 -6.09 -29.44 -8.18
CA ASP A 46 -7.47 -29.02 -8.18
C ASP A 46 -7.83 -28.31 -9.51
N HIS A 47 -8.70 -28.90 -10.31
CA HIS A 47 -9.19 -28.27 -11.57
C HIS A 47 -10.03 -26.98 -11.34
N PHE A 48 -10.41 -26.68 -10.12
CA PHE A 48 -11.22 -25.51 -9.78
C PHE A 48 -10.51 -24.63 -8.76
N GLY A 49 -10.34 -23.34 -9.10
CA GLY A 49 -9.84 -22.31 -8.20
C GLY A 49 -10.86 -21.19 -8.00
N SER A 50 -10.92 -20.62 -6.78
CA SER A 50 -11.85 -19.54 -6.47
C SER A 50 -11.31 -18.62 -5.38
N ASN A 51 -11.25 -17.31 -5.69
CA ASN A 51 -10.95 -16.25 -4.73
C ASN A 51 -12.22 -15.45 -4.46
N ASN A 52 -12.62 -15.40 -3.19
CA ASN A 52 -13.89 -14.81 -2.76
C ASN A 52 -13.65 -13.76 -1.69
N TYR A 53 -14.36 -12.63 -1.80
CA TYR A 53 -14.28 -11.50 -0.87
C TYR A 53 -15.68 -11.03 -0.51
N LEU A 54 -16.02 -11.06 0.78
CA LEU A 54 -17.23 -10.47 1.33
C LEU A 54 -16.85 -9.26 2.18
N LYS A 55 -17.27 -8.08 1.78
CA LYS A 55 -17.03 -6.83 2.51
C LYS A 55 -18.34 -6.28 3.05
N LEU A 56 -18.33 -5.87 4.32
CA LEU A 56 -19.43 -5.20 5.00
C LEU A 56 -18.89 -3.93 5.66
N ASP A 57 -19.51 -2.80 5.39
CA ASP A 57 -19.19 -1.49 5.98
C ASP A 57 -20.43 -0.90 6.61
N TYR A 58 -20.30 -0.38 7.83
CA TYR A 58 -21.33 0.34 8.56
C TYR A 58 -20.86 1.76 8.88
N SER A 59 -21.70 2.75 8.66
CA SER A 59 -21.42 4.15 9.00
C SER A 59 -22.58 4.77 9.77
N TYR A 60 -22.24 5.57 10.79
CA TYR A 60 -23.18 6.34 11.58
C TYR A 60 -22.54 7.65 12.07
N GLY A 61 -23.03 8.78 11.56
CA GLY A 61 -22.47 10.09 11.88
C GLY A 61 -20.97 10.16 11.55
N LYS A 62 -20.13 10.41 12.56
CA LYS A 62 -18.67 10.49 12.45
C LYS A 62 -17.97 9.14 12.54
N PHE A 63 -18.67 8.06 12.85
CA PHE A 63 -18.13 6.73 13.02
C PHE A 63 -18.34 5.86 11.80
N SER A 64 -17.36 5.03 11.47
CA SER A 64 -17.51 3.93 10.54
C SER A 64 -16.74 2.70 11.02
N ALA A 65 -17.23 1.53 10.66
CA ALA A 65 -16.60 0.25 10.93
C ALA A 65 -16.79 -0.68 9.74
N GLY A 66 -15.83 -1.54 9.47
CA GLY A 66 -15.93 -2.50 8.37
C GLY A 66 -15.18 -3.78 8.66
N ILE A 67 -15.63 -4.84 7.95
CA ILE A 67 -14.97 -6.14 7.92
C ILE A 67 -14.91 -6.65 6.49
N GLN A 68 -13.86 -7.40 6.18
CA GLN A 68 -13.70 -8.14 4.93
C GLN A 68 -13.34 -9.59 5.25
N LEU A 69 -14.16 -10.51 4.76
CA LEU A 69 -13.88 -11.94 4.80
C LEU A 69 -13.29 -12.36 3.45
N GLU A 70 -12.23 -13.11 3.48
CA GLU A 70 -11.56 -13.64 2.29
C GLU A 70 -11.62 -15.17 2.32
N GLY A 71 -11.88 -15.79 1.17
CA GLY A 71 -11.94 -17.25 1.03
C GLY A 71 -11.29 -17.70 -0.26
N PHE A 72 -10.33 -18.61 -0.15
CA PHE A 72 -9.56 -19.18 -1.26
C PHE A 72 -9.88 -20.68 -1.32
N LEU A 73 -10.57 -21.15 -2.39
CA LEU A 73 -11.23 -22.44 -2.41
C LEU A 73 -10.95 -23.26 -3.69
N PRO A 74 -9.73 -23.78 -3.88
CA PRO A 74 -8.43 -23.28 -3.51
C PRO A 74 -8.15 -21.91 -4.17
N ALA A 75 -7.03 -21.27 -3.83
CA ALA A 75 -6.65 -20.01 -4.48
C ALA A 75 -6.44 -20.19 -5.98
N LEU A 76 -6.72 -19.13 -6.75
CA LEU A 76 -6.42 -19.10 -8.17
C LEU A 76 -4.91 -19.28 -8.40
N GLN A 77 -4.55 -19.99 -9.47
CA GLN A 77 -3.15 -20.16 -9.87
C GLN A 77 -2.47 -18.80 -10.08
N GLY A 78 -1.23 -18.69 -9.62
CA GLY A 78 -0.47 -17.42 -9.65
C GLY A 78 -0.66 -16.53 -8.42
N TYR A 79 -1.53 -16.91 -7.48
CA TYR A 79 -1.63 -16.25 -6.19
C TYR A 79 -0.69 -16.90 -5.18
N ASP A 80 0.18 -16.12 -4.58
CA ASP A 80 1.17 -16.59 -3.61
C ASP A 80 0.54 -17.19 -2.33
N TYR A 81 -0.73 -16.94 -2.10
CA TYR A 81 -1.50 -17.55 -1.00
C TYR A 81 -1.45 -19.07 -0.96
N ALA A 82 -1.35 -19.72 -2.13
CA ALA A 82 -1.23 -21.16 -2.21
C ALA A 82 0.10 -21.66 -1.61
N VAL A 83 1.15 -20.85 -1.70
CA VAL A 83 2.51 -21.17 -1.24
C VAL A 83 2.71 -20.78 0.22
N TYR A 84 2.25 -19.57 0.61
CA TYR A 84 2.55 -18.98 1.92
C TYR A 84 1.40 -19.05 2.94
N GLY A 85 0.24 -19.54 2.53
CA GLY A 85 -0.95 -19.57 3.38
C GLY A 85 -0.95 -20.67 4.46
N ASN A 86 0.08 -21.50 4.60
CA ASN A 86 0.16 -22.61 5.56
C ASN A 86 -1.13 -23.45 5.63
N GLY A 87 -1.80 -23.66 4.48
CA GLY A 87 -3.08 -24.35 4.39
C GLY A 87 -4.30 -23.54 4.85
N LYS A 88 -4.14 -22.27 5.25
CA LYS A 88 -5.25 -21.36 5.52
C LYS A 88 -6.00 -21.06 4.21
N ARG A 89 -7.32 -21.25 4.22
CA ARG A 89 -8.19 -20.99 3.06
C ARG A 89 -9.16 -19.84 3.28
N THR A 90 -9.30 -19.40 4.52
CA THR A 90 -10.21 -18.31 4.89
C THR A 90 -9.52 -17.38 5.88
N LEU A 91 -9.81 -16.08 5.79
CA LEU A 91 -9.21 -15.04 6.61
C LEU A 91 -10.24 -13.95 6.87
N LEU A 92 -10.20 -13.37 8.07
CA LEU A 92 -10.71 -12.03 8.31
C LEU A 92 -9.67 -11.04 7.77
N GLY A 93 -9.81 -10.69 6.49
CA GLY A 93 -8.79 -10.00 5.71
C GLY A 93 -8.57 -8.57 6.15
N ALA A 94 -9.64 -7.79 6.24
CA ALA A 94 -9.57 -6.43 6.76
C ALA A 94 -10.67 -6.20 7.81
N LYS A 95 -10.33 -5.46 8.86
CA LYS A 95 -11.24 -5.04 9.91
C LYS A 95 -10.84 -3.66 10.40
N TYR A 96 -11.80 -2.75 10.56
CA TYR A 96 -11.48 -1.42 11.08
C TYR A 96 -12.64 -0.78 11.82
N VAL A 97 -12.27 0.15 12.68
CA VAL A 97 -13.17 1.16 13.25
C VAL A 97 -12.51 2.51 13.03
N SER A 98 -13.27 3.51 12.60
CA SER A 98 -12.76 4.87 12.43
C SER A 98 -13.74 5.90 12.92
N TRP A 99 -13.18 7.02 13.32
CA TRP A 99 -13.89 8.23 13.69
C TRP A 99 -13.27 9.40 12.92
N GLN A 100 -14.11 10.25 12.31
CA GLN A 100 -13.67 11.39 11.51
C GLN A 100 -14.49 12.61 11.86
N ASP A 101 -13.80 13.67 12.25
CA ASP A 101 -14.33 15.03 12.40
C ASP A 101 -13.76 15.97 11.34
N GLU A 102 -14.09 17.25 11.40
CA GLU A 102 -13.57 18.27 10.49
C GLU A 102 -12.04 18.36 10.50
N ASN A 103 -11.44 18.32 11.70
CA ASN A 103 -10.01 18.51 11.87
C ASN A 103 -9.27 17.23 12.29
N PHE A 104 -9.95 16.25 12.84
CA PHE A 104 -9.33 15.05 13.39
C PHE A 104 -9.91 13.79 12.79
N GLY A 105 -9.04 12.83 12.52
CA GLY A 105 -9.39 11.49 12.14
C GLY A 105 -8.63 10.48 12.99
N PHE A 106 -9.30 9.40 13.32
CA PHE A 106 -8.69 8.24 13.99
C PHE A 106 -9.17 6.96 13.35
N ARG A 107 -8.27 6.00 13.17
CA ARG A 107 -8.57 4.66 12.67
C ARG A 107 -7.82 3.62 13.50
N ALA A 108 -8.49 2.54 13.87
CA ALA A 108 -7.91 1.34 14.44
C ALA A 108 -8.30 0.13 13.60
N GLY A 109 -7.38 -0.80 13.42
CA GLY A 109 -7.52 -1.97 12.55
C GLY A 109 -6.66 -1.86 11.29
N ASP A 110 -7.14 -2.38 10.18
CA ASP A 110 -6.38 -2.37 8.93
C ASP A 110 -6.35 -0.98 8.27
N ILE A 111 -5.14 -0.49 8.00
CA ILE A 111 -4.83 0.83 7.47
C ILE A 111 -4.24 0.65 6.09
N TYR A 112 -4.78 1.39 5.12
CA TYR A 112 -4.21 1.60 3.79
C TYR A 112 -3.87 3.08 3.68
N ASP A 113 -2.59 3.38 3.43
CA ASP A 113 -2.11 4.75 3.29
C ASP A 113 -0.85 4.80 2.41
N GLN A 114 -0.53 6.00 1.93
CA GLN A 114 0.64 6.24 1.12
C GLN A 114 1.22 7.61 1.47
N TYR A 115 2.54 7.69 1.61
CA TYR A 115 3.26 8.93 1.85
C TYR A 115 3.97 9.37 0.57
N GLY A 116 3.63 10.59 0.11
CA GLY A 116 4.15 11.14 -1.13
C GLY A 116 3.89 10.26 -2.36
N SER A 117 4.93 10.02 -3.15
CA SER A 117 4.86 9.13 -4.32
C SER A 117 4.79 7.64 -3.95
N GLY A 118 4.94 7.30 -2.68
CA GLY A 118 5.00 5.92 -2.19
C GLY A 118 6.43 5.37 -2.05
N LEU A 119 7.45 6.15 -2.37
CA LEU A 119 8.85 5.71 -2.29
C LEU A 119 9.30 5.35 -0.87
N VAL A 120 8.71 5.95 0.16
CA VAL A 120 8.98 5.59 1.56
C VAL A 120 7.97 4.61 2.12
N PHE A 121 6.68 4.73 1.71
CA PHE A 121 5.60 3.91 2.24
C PHE A 121 4.40 3.90 1.33
N ARG A 122 3.90 2.69 1.03
CA ARG A 122 2.61 2.48 0.39
C ARG A 122 1.99 1.17 0.87
N SER A 123 0.81 1.28 1.47
CA SER A 123 -0.02 0.15 1.88
C SER A 123 -1.32 0.16 1.09
N TYR A 124 -1.61 -0.94 0.38
CA TYR A 124 -2.78 -1.04 -0.51
C TYR A 124 -3.22 -2.49 -0.71
N GLU A 125 -4.39 -2.67 -1.27
CA GLU A 125 -4.90 -3.96 -1.75
C GLU A 125 -5.04 -3.93 -3.27
N ASP A 126 -4.52 -4.95 -3.93
CA ASP A 126 -4.75 -5.23 -5.35
C ASP A 126 -5.15 -6.71 -5.49
N ARG A 127 -6.46 -6.94 -5.62
CA ARG A 127 -7.03 -8.29 -5.71
C ARG A 127 -6.69 -8.99 -7.00
N ALA A 128 -6.42 -8.25 -8.09
CA ALA A 128 -6.01 -8.83 -9.36
C ALA A 128 -4.61 -9.42 -9.29
N LEU A 129 -3.73 -8.83 -8.48
CA LEU A 129 -2.38 -9.32 -8.21
C LEU A 129 -2.29 -10.23 -6.98
N GLY A 130 -3.37 -10.40 -6.23
CA GLY A 130 -3.34 -11.10 -4.95
C GLY A 130 -2.49 -10.39 -3.89
N PHE A 131 -2.39 -9.07 -3.97
CA PHE A 131 -1.52 -8.27 -3.12
C PHE A 131 -2.32 -7.53 -2.07
N ASN A 132 -1.91 -7.63 -0.80
CA ASN A 132 -2.46 -6.84 0.29
C ASN A 132 -1.40 -6.70 1.39
N ASN A 133 -0.91 -5.48 1.62
CA ASN A 133 0.04 -5.12 2.66
C ASN A 133 -0.53 -4.10 3.65
N SER A 134 -1.79 -4.25 4.04
CA SER A 134 -2.41 -3.41 5.09
C SER A 134 -1.56 -3.39 6.36
N ILE A 135 -1.64 -2.28 7.10
CA ILE A 135 -1.02 -2.17 8.42
C ILE A 135 -2.11 -2.36 9.47
N GLU A 136 -2.09 -3.48 10.21
CA GLU A 136 -2.97 -3.67 11.36
C GLU A 136 -2.44 -2.86 12.55
N GLY A 137 -3.17 -1.80 12.92
CA GLY A 137 -2.68 -0.89 13.94
C GLY A 137 -3.60 0.28 14.21
N VAL A 138 -2.99 1.43 14.46
CA VAL A 138 -3.68 2.69 14.73
C VAL A 138 -3.13 3.80 13.86
N GLN A 139 -4.01 4.71 13.43
CA GLN A 139 -3.67 5.89 12.66
C GLN A 139 -4.41 7.11 13.22
N GLY A 140 -3.69 8.21 13.34
CA GLY A 140 -4.23 9.53 13.64
C GLY A 140 -3.99 10.49 12.49
N ARG A 141 -4.98 11.34 12.21
CA ARG A 141 -4.87 12.43 11.23
C ARG A 141 -5.31 13.73 11.86
N TYR A 142 -4.64 14.81 11.51
CA TYR A 142 -4.98 16.16 11.93
C TYR A 142 -4.87 17.12 10.75
N GLU A 143 -5.90 17.91 10.54
CA GLU A 143 -5.93 18.97 9.52
C GLU A 143 -6.28 20.30 10.17
N TYR A 144 -5.39 21.27 10.03
CA TYR A 144 -5.67 22.64 10.48
C TYR A 144 -5.95 23.53 9.27
N LYS A 145 -7.24 23.74 9.03
CA LYS A 145 -7.73 24.43 7.83
C LYS A 145 -7.08 23.81 6.57
N GLU A 146 -6.65 24.67 5.65
CA GLU A 146 -5.89 24.31 4.46
C GLU A 146 -4.36 24.45 4.65
N TYR A 147 -3.92 24.81 5.86
CA TYR A 147 -2.52 25.18 6.12
C TYR A 147 -1.63 23.98 6.43
N VAL A 148 -2.11 23.10 7.26
CA VAL A 148 -1.30 22.00 7.79
C VAL A 148 -2.10 20.70 7.79
N ARG A 149 -1.50 19.64 7.28
CA ARG A 149 -1.99 18.26 7.40
C ARG A 149 -0.92 17.39 8.02
N LEU A 150 -1.31 16.63 9.03
CA LEU A 150 -0.44 15.66 9.73
C LEU A 150 -1.11 14.29 9.71
N SER A 151 -0.33 13.24 9.50
CA SER A 151 -0.77 11.86 9.63
C SER A 151 0.30 11.05 10.36
N GLY A 152 -0.12 10.15 11.22
CA GLY A 152 0.79 9.22 11.89
C GLY A 152 0.15 7.86 12.04
N LEU A 153 0.92 6.79 11.84
CA LEU A 153 0.48 5.41 11.99
C LEU A 153 1.49 4.56 12.75
N TYR A 154 0.98 3.50 13.37
CA TYR A 154 1.77 2.45 14.02
C TYR A 154 1.03 1.12 13.91
N GLY A 155 1.71 0.07 13.50
CA GLY A 155 1.11 -1.27 13.43
C GLY A 155 2.02 -2.32 12.81
N ARG A 156 1.46 -3.51 12.62
CA ARG A 156 2.09 -4.65 11.98
C ARG A 156 1.63 -4.77 10.54
N PRO A 157 2.52 -4.91 9.56
CA PRO A 157 2.11 -5.11 8.18
C PRO A 157 1.55 -6.52 7.97
N ARG A 158 0.53 -6.61 7.14
CA ARG A 158 0.03 -7.87 6.62
C ARG A 158 0.99 -8.39 5.55
N LEU A 159 1.29 -9.68 5.63
CA LEU A 159 2.03 -10.44 4.61
C LEU A 159 1.21 -11.68 4.25
N TYR A 160 0.62 -11.70 3.05
CA TYR A 160 -0.30 -12.74 2.57
C TYR A 160 -1.50 -12.97 3.50
N LEU A 161 -1.58 -14.14 4.14
CA LEU A 161 -2.69 -14.55 5.03
C LEU A 161 -2.32 -14.44 6.52
N ASP A 162 -1.22 -13.77 6.83
CA ASP A 162 -0.73 -13.54 8.19
C ASP A 162 -0.15 -12.14 8.34
N TYR A 163 0.40 -11.84 9.50
CA TYR A 163 1.10 -10.58 9.78
C TYR A 163 2.59 -10.82 9.88
N ALA A 164 3.39 -9.89 9.35
CA ALA A 164 4.84 -9.90 9.51
C ALA A 164 5.25 -9.69 10.98
N ASP A 165 6.44 -10.17 11.36
CA ASP A 165 6.98 -9.98 12.71
C ASP A 165 7.58 -8.58 12.92
N SER A 166 7.56 -7.76 11.89
CA SER A 166 8.00 -6.36 11.93
C SER A 166 6.88 -5.41 12.40
N TYR A 167 7.29 -4.24 12.88
CA TYR A 167 6.42 -3.10 13.18
C TYR A 167 6.78 -1.93 12.30
N VAL A 168 5.76 -1.26 11.77
CA VAL A 168 5.90 -0.05 10.96
C VAL A 168 5.37 1.15 11.74
N ARG A 169 6.18 2.22 11.75
CA ARG A 169 5.83 3.54 12.28
C ARG A 169 5.95 4.53 11.14
N GLY A 170 4.93 5.32 10.94
CA GLY A 170 4.90 6.31 9.87
C GLY A 170 4.44 7.67 10.40
N PHE A 171 5.04 8.72 9.88
CA PHE A 171 4.61 10.10 10.09
C PHE A 171 4.73 10.88 8.78
N ASP A 172 3.70 11.62 8.41
CA ASP A 172 3.65 12.48 7.24
C ASP A 172 3.12 13.86 7.62
N ALA A 173 3.75 14.90 7.09
CA ALA A 173 3.37 16.28 7.31
C ALA A 173 3.37 17.05 5.99
N SER A 174 2.35 17.87 5.78
CA SER A 174 2.22 18.78 4.65
C SER A 174 1.87 20.18 5.14
N VAL A 175 2.56 21.19 4.61
CA VAL A 175 2.33 22.61 4.90
C VAL A 175 2.09 23.35 3.61
N SER A 176 0.94 24.01 3.47
CA SER A 176 0.62 24.91 2.36
C SER A 176 1.21 26.29 2.63
N LEU A 177 2.39 26.54 2.06
CA LEU A 177 3.03 27.85 2.19
C LEU A 177 2.28 28.95 1.47
N SER A 178 1.62 28.64 0.36
CA SER A 178 0.78 29.60 -0.36
C SER A 178 -0.38 30.09 0.49
N SER A 179 -1.09 29.18 1.15
CA SER A 179 -2.19 29.52 2.04
C SER A 179 -1.73 30.29 3.30
N LEU A 180 -0.61 29.87 3.89
CA LEU A 180 -0.02 30.55 5.05
C LEU A 180 0.43 31.99 4.75
N LEU A 181 1.01 32.22 3.57
CA LEU A 181 1.55 33.52 3.15
C LEU A 181 0.53 34.35 2.35
N GLY A 182 -0.68 33.82 2.08
CA GLY A 182 -1.72 34.50 1.32
C GLY A 182 -1.38 34.70 -0.16
N LEU A 183 -0.60 33.78 -0.77
CA LEU A 183 -0.21 33.87 -2.18
C LEU A 183 -1.37 33.41 -3.08
N GLN A 184 -1.95 34.33 -3.85
CA GLN A 184 -3.16 34.06 -4.63
C GLN A 184 -2.93 33.44 -6.01
N ASN A 185 -1.71 33.55 -6.57
CA ASN A 185 -1.43 33.13 -7.94
C ASN A 185 -0.55 31.90 -8.06
N MET A 186 -0.26 31.24 -6.94
CA MET A 186 0.54 30.02 -6.91
C MET A 186 0.06 29.10 -5.80
N ASN A 187 0.26 27.79 -5.99
CA ASN A 187 0.10 26.80 -4.95
C ASN A 187 1.48 26.22 -4.64
N LEU A 188 1.94 26.37 -3.41
CA LEU A 188 3.23 25.85 -2.95
C LEU A 188 3.03 25.10 -1.66
N ASN A 189 3.27 23.78 -1.73
CA ASN A 189 3.23 22.90 -0.56
C ASN A 189 4.64 22.31 -0.33
N VAL A 190 5.03 22.28 0.93
CA VAL A 190 6.24 21.59 1.40
C VAL A 190 5.81 20.46 2.31
N GLU A 191 6.35 19.27 2.07
CA GLU A 191 5.93 18.06 2.75
C GLU A 191 7.14 17.26 3.19
N GLY A 192 6.95 16.44 4.22
CA GLY A 192 7.98 15.54 4.70
C GLY A 192 7.39 14.30 5.33
N SER A 193 8.06 13.17 5.16
CA SER A 193 7.67 11.91 5.76
C SER A 193 8.83 11.26 6.49
N TYR A 194 8.49 10.52 7.53
CA TYR A 194 9.37 9.60 8.22
C TYR A 194 8.68 8.25 8.32
N VAL A 195 9.41 7.19 7.97
CA VAL A 195 8.93 5.80 8.12
C VAL A 195 10.04 4.98 8.76
N ASN A 196 9.67 4.21 9.78
CA ASN A 196 10.56 3.26 10.43
C ASN A 196 9.94 1.87 10.38
N ARG A 197 10.72 0.87 9.97
CA ARG A 197 10.42 -0.54 10.16
C ARG A 197 11.34 -1.08 11.25
N TYR A 198 10.75 -1.69 12.28
CA TYR A 198 11.47 -2.38 13.35
C TYR A 198 11.18 -3.88 13.29
N GLU A 199 12.22 -4.70 13.39
CA GLU A 199 12.12 -6.16 13.49
C GLU A 199 13.11 -6.68 14.52
N ASP A 200 12.68 -7.57 15.44
CA ASP A 200 13.57 -8.16 16.43
C ASP A 200 14.46 -9.23 15.78
N LEU A 201 15.76 -8.99 15.76
CA LEU A 201 16.73 -9.89 15.15
C LEU A 201 17.00 -11.15 15.96
N LYS A 202 16.58 -11.21 17.23
CA LYS A 202 16.88 -12.35 18.13
C LYS A 202 16.21 -13.64 17.69
N GLU A 203 15.09 -13.55 16.98
CA GLU A 203 14.37 -14.70 16.46
C GLU A 203 15.04 -15.31 15.21
N ASN A 204 16.05 -14.61 14.64
CA ASN A 204 16.71 -14.94 13.37
C ASN A 204 18.20 -15.24 13.53
N ALA A 205 18.53 -16.16 14.43
CA ALA A 205 19.90 -16.48 14.80
C ALA A 205 20.83 -16.79 13.59
N ASP A 206 20.29 -17.36 12.53
CA ASP A 206 21.05 -17.71 11.32
C ASP A 206 21.46 -16.52 10.45
N LEU A 207 20.80 -15.36 10.64
CA LEU A 207 21.05 -14.13 9.88
C LEU A 207 21.78 -13.04 10.68
N ILE A 208 22.04 -13.29 11.98
CA ILE A 208 22.63 -12.27 12.89
C ILE A 208 23.96 -11.71 12.36
N ASP A 209 24.76 -12.53 11.68
CA ASP A 209 26.05 -12.10 11.14
C ASP A 209 25.92 -11.12 9.96
N ILE A 210 24.77 -11.10 9.29
CA ILE A 210 24.47 -10.23 8.14
C ILE A 210 23.70 -8.99 8.57
N LEU A 211 22.82 -9.15 9.55
CA LEU A 211 21.92 -8.09 10.01
C LEU A 211 22.61 -7.21 11.06
N THR A 212 22.92 -5.99 10.68
CA THR A 212 23.62 -5.04 11.56
C THR A 212 22.67 -4.11 12.33
N THR A 213 21.39 -4.08 11.99
CA THR A 213 20.39 -3.21 12.62
C THR A 213 18.98 -3.78 12.56
N SER A 214 18.26 -3.66 13.66
CA SER A 214 16.82 -3.99 13.78
C SER A 214 15.91 -2.89 13.22
N ASN A 215 16.46 -1.71 12.94
CA ASN A 215 15.69 -0.55 12.48
C ASN A 215 16.08 -0.19 11.06
N LEU A 216 15.07 0.05 10.25
CA LEU A 216 15.20 0.73 8.98
C LEU A 216 14.48 2.07 9.07
N ASP A 217 15.23 3.16 8.92
CA ASP A 217 14.69 4.52 8.92
C ASP A 217 14.71 5.08 7.49
N MET A 218 13.60 5.68 7.08
CA MET A 218 13.44 6.33 5.78
C MET A 218 12.88 7.73 5.97
N PHE A 219 13.41 8.69 5.23
CA PHE A 219 12.98 10.08 5.24
C PHE A 219 12.66 10.53 3.81
N SER A 220 11.60 11.30 3.65
CA SER A 220 11.27 11.97 2.40
C SER A 220 11.04 13.46 2.63
N GLY A 221 11.57 14.26 1.70
CA GLY A 221 11.24 15.67 1.58
C GLY A 221 10.64 15.96 0.21
N ARG A 222 9.55 16.73 0.15
CA ARG A 222 8.81 16.97 -1.07
C ARG A 222 8.46 18.45 -1.24
N ILE A 223 8.41 18.87 -2.50
CA ILE A 223 7.90 20.18 -2.91
C ILE A 223 6.91 19.97 -4.05
N ASN A 224 5.72 20.52 -3.86
CA ASN A 224 4.67 20.61 -4.89
C ASN A 224 4.40 22.09 -5.18
N TRP A 225 4.68 22.51 -6.41
CA TRP A 225 4.53 23.90 -6.83
C TRP A 225 3.76 24.00 -8.14
N ASP A 226 2.67 24.75 -8.12
CA ASP A 226 1.88 25.10 -9.28
C ASP A 226 1.85 26.63 -9.43
N TRP A 227 2.23 27.13 -10.60
CA TRP A 227 2.26 28.55 -10.91
C TRP A 227 1.91 28.81 -12.37
N ASN A 228 0.78 29.46 -12.60
CA ASN A 228 0.21 29.65 -13.94
C ASN A 228 0.09 28.32 -14.71
N ASP A 229 0.87 28.19 -15.78
CA ASP A 229 0.90 27.03 -16.68
C ASP A 229 1.92 25.96 -16.26
N TRP A 230 2.68 26.20 -15.18
CA TRP A 230 3.75 25.33 -14.71
C TRP A 230 3.32 24.48 -13.51
N THR A 231 3.76 23.25 -13.52
CA THR A 231 3.63 22.31 -12.41
C THR A 231 4.99 21.69 -12.12
N VAL A 232 5.44 21.72 -10.86
CA VAL A 232 6.67 21.05 -10.41
C VAL A 232 6.31 20.15 -9.24
N ARG A 233 6.74 18.92 -9.31
CA ARG A 233 6.70 17.93 -8.22
C ARG A 233 8.11 17.40 -8.03
N ALA A 234 8.66 17.51 -6.84
CA ALA A 234 9.98 17.00 -6.53
C ALA A 234 9.95 16.25 -5.21
N GLU A 235 10.56 15.09 -5.19
CA GLU A 235 10.74 14.26 -3.99
C GLU A 235 12.18 13.77 -3.91
N TYR A 236 12.78 13.88 -2.72
CA TYR A 236 14.03 13.26 -2.36
C TYR A 236 13.80 12.30 -1.20
N VAL A 237 14.36 11.10 -1.31
CA VAL A 237 14.27 10.08 -0.26
C VAL A 237 15.65 9.61 0.15
N SER A 238 15.85 9.49 1.46
CA SER A 238 17.01 8.82 2.07
C SER A 238 16.53 7.59 2.82
N LYS A 239 17.11 6.43 2.54
CA LYS A 239 16.84 5.16 3.16
C LYS A 239 18.06 4.68 3.91
N GLY A 240 17.91 4.28 5.17
CA GLY A 240 18.93 3.64 5.96
C GLY A 240 19.30 2.24 5.46
N LYS A 241 20.22 1.59 6.15
CA LYS A 241 20.71 0.25 5.79
C LYS A 241 19.59 -0.79 5.85
N ASP A 242 19.45 -1.53 4.76
CA ASP A 242 18.49 -2.63 4.61
C ASP A 242 19.04 -3.70 3.67
N LEU A 243 18.47 -4.91 3.71
CA LEU A 243 18.72 -5.93 2.70
C LEU A 243 17.97 -5.54 1.42
N PRO A 244 18.65 -5.42 0.27
CA PRO A 244 17.98 -5.11 -0.99
C PRO A 244 17.10 -6.26 -1.49
N THR A 245 17.40 -7.49 -1.09
CA THR A 245 16.59 -8.71 -1.34
C THR A 245 16.79 -9.71 -0.20
N SER A 246 15.89 -10.67 -0.03
CA SER A 246 15.98 -11.73 0.98
C SER A 246 17.22 -12.64 0.84
N VAL A 247 17.88 -12.64 -0.32
CA VAL A 247 19.11 -13.42 -0.59
C VAL A 247 20.39 -12.59 -0.56
N SER A 248 20.29 -11.30 -0.19
CA SER A 248 21.46 -10.40 -0.16
C SER A 248 22.35 -10.69 1.05
N ALA A 249 23.66 -10.66 0.84
CA ALA A 249 24.66 -10.91 1.89
C ALA A 249 25.02 -9.65 2.69
N ASN A 250 24.62 -8.47 2.26
CA ASN A 250 24.99 -7.21 2.91
C ASN A 250 23.82 -6.22 2.94
N MET A 251 23.70 -5.48 4.04
CA MET A 251 22.79 -4.35 4.16
C MET A 251 23.40 -3.11 3.50
N VAL A 252 22.62 -2.40 2.71
CA VAL A 252 23.02 -1.19 1.96
C VAL A 252 22.06 -0.04 2.21
N ASP A 253 22.59 1.18 2.15
CA ASP A 253 21.81 2.41 2.15
C ASP A 253 21.13 2.61 0.79
N GLY A 254 20.08 3.40 0.76
CA GLY A 254 19.40 3.75 -0.48
C GLY A 254 19.05 5.24 -0.56
N ASN A 255 18.87 5.72 -1.78
CA ASN A 255 18.37 7.06 -2.02
C ASN A 255 17.52 7.11 -3.30
N ALA A 256 16.64 8.11 -3.37
CA ALA A 256 15.83 8.34 -4.56
C ALA A 256 15.64 9.83 -4.82
N ILE A 257 15.62 10.19 -6.10
CA ILE A 257 15.20 11.49 -6.59
C ILE A 257 14.11 11.26 -7.64
N LEU A 258 12.99 11.93 -7.44
CA LEU A 258 11.89 11.98 -8.41
C LEU A 258 11.57 13.45 -8.68
N VAL A 259 11.58 13.86 -9.95
CA VAL A 259 11.20 15.21 -10.37
C VAL A 259 10.26 15.12 -11.57
N GLU A 260 9.14 15.76 -11.47
CA GLU A 260 8.19 15.93 -12.57
C GLU A 260 8.02 17.42 -12.86
N LEU A 261 8.18 17.80 -14.12
CA LEU A 261 8.01 19.14 -14.62
C LEU A 261 6.92 19.13 -15.68
N GLY A 262 5.81 19.79 -15.43
CA GLY A 262 4.70 19.97 -16.33
C GLY A 262 4.62 21.42 -16.83
N TYR A 263 4.30 21.59 -18.11
CA TYR A 263 3.87 22.86 -18.68
C TYR A 263 2.60 22.61 -19.50
N SER A 264 1.54 23.39 -19.25
CA SER A 264 0.27 23.24 -19.96
C SER A 264 -0.32 24.60 -20.29
N HIS A 265 -0.33 24.94 -21.58
CA HIS A 265 -0.91 26.20 -22.06
C HIS A 265 -1.87 25.94 -23.23
N LYS A 266 -3.13 26.34 -23.07
CA LYS A 266 -4.20 26.20 -24.08
C LYS A 266 -4.33 24.75 -24.59
N ARG A 267 -3.77 24.45 -25.79
CA ARG A 267 -3.85 23.15 -26.46
C ARG A 267 -2.54 22.37 -26.42
N PHE A 268 -1.52 22.91 -25.79
CA PHE A 268 -0.18 22.32 -25.70
C PHE A 268 0.13 21.94 -24.27
N SER A 269 0.59 20.70 -24.07
CA SER A 269 1.03 20.21 -22.77
C SER A 269 2.27 19.34 -22.94
N VAL A 270 3.24 19.54 -22.06
CA VAL A 270 4.47 18.73 -21.97
C VAL A 270 4.66 18.30 -20.51
N LEU A 271 5.03 17.05 -20.33
CA LEU A 271 5.44 16.50 -19.04
C LEU A 271 6.83 15.86 -19.18
N GLY A 272 7.76 16.30 -18.38
CA GLY A 272 9.08 15.69 -18.20
C GLY A 272 9.17 15.02 -16.85
N THR A 273 9.73 13.81 -16.79
CA THR A 273 9.98 13.08 -15.54
C THR A 273 11.43 12.65 -15.47
N PHE A 274 12.10 13.00 -14.38
CA PHE A 274 13.43 12.49 -14.02
C PHE A 274 13.32 11.59 -12.79
N ARG A 275 13.98 10.44 -12.83
CA ARG A 275 14.04 9.48 -11.74
C ARG A 275 15.43 8.92 -11.58
N GLN A 276 15.89 8.88 -10.35
CA GLN A 276 17.07 8.12 -9.94
C GLN A 276 16.68 7.34 -8.69
N LEU A 277 16.87 6.02 -8.73
CA LEU A 277 16.55 5.12 -7.61
C LEU A 277 17.79 4.24 -7.36
N GLU A 278 18.28 4.24 -6.15
CA GLU A 278 19.42 3.43 -5.72
C GLU A 278 19.04 2.67 -4.45
N HIS A 279 19.06 1.35 -4.52
CA HIS A 279 18.73 0.42 -3.42
C HIS A 279 17.43 0.72 -2.66
N MET A 280 16.41 1.21 -3.37
CA MET A 280 15.14 1.66 -2.77
C MET A 280 14.15 0.53 -2.48
N ASN A 281 14.38 -0.70 -2.96
CA ASN A 281 13.51 -1.81 -2.59
C ASN A 281 13.51 -1.99 -1.06
N THR A 282 12.31 -2.08 -0.48
CA THR A 282 12.13 -2.18 0.97
C THR A 282 11.12 -3.26 1.27
N MET A 283 11.54 -4.26 2.05
CA MET A 283 10.69 -5.39 2.45
C MET A 283 9.86 -5.05 3.69
N LEU A 284 8.68 -5.68 3.83
CA LEU A 284 7.86 -5.63 5.05
C LEU A 284 8.58 -6.32 6.22
N THR A 285 9.25 -7.44 5.95
CA THR A 285 10.04 -8.20 6.91
C THR A 285 11.29 -8.76 6.24
N LEU A 286 12.36 -8.91 6.99
CA LEU A 286 13.67 -9.37 6.50
C LEU A 286 13.66 -10.85 6.07
N ILE A 287 12.75 -11.65 6.60
CA ILE A 287 12.68 -13.09 6.36
C ILE A 287 11.56 -13.47 5.38
N GLY A 288 10.65 -12.57 5.11
CA GLY A 288 9.54 -12.82 4.19
C GLY A 288 10.01 -13.01 2.75
N GLU A 289 9.45 -14.01 2.07
CA GLU A 289 9.68 -14.26 0.66
C GLU A 289 8.49 -13.80 -0.19
N GLY A 290 8.73 -13.71 -1.51
CA GLY A 290 7.70 -13.45 -2.51
C GLY A 290 7.43 -11.97 -2.80
N ALA A 291 6.68 -11.73 -3.86
CA ALA A 291 6.39 -10.39 -4.38
C ALA A 291 5.52 -9.54 -3.43
N GLY A 292 4.81 -10.18 -2.49
CA GLY A 292 4.00 -9.51 -1.48
C GLY A 292 4.78 -8.86 -0.34
N ASN A 293 6.07 -9.20 -0.20
CA ASN A 293 6.94 -8.65 0.86
C ASN A 293 7.52 -7.28 0.49
N VAL A 294 6.64 -6.27 0.28
CA VAL A 294 7.04 -4.92 -0.16
C VAL A 294 6.34 -3.86 0.70
N LEU A 295 7.15 -2.95 1.28
CA LEU A 295 6.68 -1.84 2.12
C LEU A 295 6.44 -0.55 1.32
N ASN A 296 7.19 -0.34 0.25
CA ASN A 296 7.16 0.88 -0.56
C ASN A 296 6.78 0.59 -2.02
N TYR A 297 6.56 1.64 -2.78
CA TYR A 297 6.28 1.56 -4.20
C TYR A 297 7.43 2.14 -5.02
N LEU A 298 7.95 1.36 -5.95
CA LEU A 298 8.94 1.83 -6.92
C LEU A 298 8.24 2.11 -8.25
N PRO A 299 8.17 3.38 -8.70
CA PRO A 299 7.53 3.71 -9.97
C PRO A 299 8.20 2.96 -11.13
N ALA A 300 7.43 2.42 -12.04
CA ALA A 300 7.95 1.74 -13.23
C ALA A 300 8.88 2.65 -14.05
N LEU A 301 9.91 2.07 -14.66
CA LEU A 301 10.88 2.82 -15.49
C LEU A 301 10.23 3.44 -16.74
N THR A 302 9.18 2.81 -17.25
CA THR A 302 8.37 3.32 -18.34
C THR A 302 6.94 3.48 -17.87
N ARG A 303 6.32 4.61 -18.22
CA ARG A 303 4.89 4.81 -18.01
C ARG A 303 4.16 3.80 -18.87
N GLN A 304 3.59 2.78 -18.29
CA GLN A 304 2.64 1.93 -18.99
C GLN A 304 1.34 2.73 -19.16
N TYR A 305 1.01 3.08 -20.39
CA TYR A 305 -0.32 3.56 -20.71
C TYR A 305 -1.25 2.35 -20.63
N THR A 306 -2.01 2.26 -19.56
CA THR A 306 -3.20 1.42 -19.52
C THR A 306 -4.29 2.18 -20.27
N TYR A 307 -4.67 1.68 -21.41
CA TYR A 307 -5.84 2.14 -22.17
C TYR A 307 -7.11 1.57 -21.55
#